data_e50d05433e081e37f1aa5f46673cc532
#
_entry.id   e50d05433e081e37f1aa5f46673cc532
#
_cell.length_a   1.000
_cell.length_b   1.000
_cell.length_c   1.000
_cell.angle_alpha   90.00
_cell.angle_beta   90.00
_cell.angle_gamma   90.00
#
_symmetry.space_group_name_H-M   'P 1'
#
loop_
_entity.id
_entity.type
_entity.pdbx_description
1 polymer ?
#
loop_
_entity_poly.entity_id
_entity_poly.type
_entity_poly.pdbx_seq_one_letter_code
_entity_poly.pdbx_strand_id
1 'polypeptide(L)'
;ANTGALDLVNAEVIESLTFDEFGHTTGFTTGNLAVLTIAIADARYVNVTGDTMTGDLTVPNLTADKIILDEVDLTSDTSSTSFPFPSTIYQFSETTYNSGELIITATDGSDRHITKLLIVHDGSTAYATEFGSIFTNASLAEYDVDMQSGNVVLNATAASSNATTYKIVHRKINSSLVFGCDAAGSFARVGFAGGLASKAMYILLRQWG
;
A
#
# COMPACT_ATOMS: atom_id res chain seq x y z
N ALA A 1 -38.67 36.02 -39.94
CA ALA A 1 -38.48 35.30 -38.66
C ALA A 1 -37.09 34.66 -38.70
N ASN A 2 -36.20 35.08 -37.81
CA ASN A 2 -34.91 34.41 -37.68
C ASN A 2 -35.08 33.14 -36.85
N THR A 3 -35.03 31.99 -37.50
CA THR A 3 -35.16 30.68 -36.87
C THR A 3 -33.81 30.03 -36.58
N GLY A 4 -32.78 30.83 -36.41
CA GLY A 4 -31.47 30.32 -36.01
C GLY A 4 -31.58 29.70 -34.63
N ALA A 5 -31.33 28.41 -34.52
CA ALA A 5 -31.17 27.77 -33.23
C ALA A 5 -29.90 28.27 -32.54
N LEU A 6 -29.97 28.56 -31.25
CA LEU A 6 -28.79 28.80 -30.46
C LEU A 6 -28.11 27.45 -30.25
N ASP A 7 -26.96 27.28 -30.83
CA ASP A 7 -26.14 26.08 -30.64
C ASP A 7 -25.03 26.41 -29.63
N LEU A 8 -25.24 26.00 -28.38
CA LEU A 8 -24.29 26.15 -27.30
C LEU A 8 -23.39 24.90 -27.29
N VAL A 9 -22.13 25.08 -27.59
CA VAL A 9 -21.11 24.01 -27.61
C VAL A 9 -20.14 24.18 -26.42
N ASN A 10 -19.53 23.09 -26.00
CA ASN A 10 -18.47 23.13 -24.97
C ASN A 10 -18.89 23.73 -23.63
N ALA A 11 -20.10 23.41 -23.14
CA ALA A 11 -20.63 23.89 -21.87
C ALA A 11 -20.76 25.43 -21.79
N GLU A 12 -21.02 26.08 -22.92
CA GLU A 12 -21.38 27.50 -22.94
C GLU A 12 -22.76 27.74 -22.29
N VAL A 13 -22.90 28.85 -21.65
CA VAL A 13 -24.15 29.35 -21.08
C VAL A 13 -24.41 30.76 -21.59
N ILE A 14 -25.69 31.15 -21.68
CA ILE A 14 -26.03 32.54 -21.94
C ILE A 14 -25.76 33.35 -20.67
N GLU A 15 -24.86 34.31 -20.76
CA GLU A 15 -24.55 35.24 -19.64
C GLU A 15 -25.48 36.45 -19.64
N SER A 16 -25.83 36.94 -20.82
CA SER A 16 -26.76 38.07 -20.90
C SER A 16 -27.61 38.02 -22.19
N LEU A 17 -28.76 38.63 -22.12
CA LEU A 17 -29.65 38.88 -23.25
C LEU A 17 -29.88 40.41 -23.38
N THR A 18 -29.87 40.89 -24.61
CA THR A 18 -30.23 42.27 -24.94
C THR A 18 -31.57 42.31 -25.66
N PHE A 19 -32.39 43.30 -25.36
CA PHE A 19 -33.72 43.46 -25.90
C PHE A 19 -33.88 44.83 -26.55
N ASP A 20 -34.79 44.91 -27.55
CA ASP A 20 -35.24 46.21 -28.09
C ASP A 20 -36.32 46.82 -27.19
N GLU A 21 -36.82 48.01 -27.57
CA GLU A 21 -37.87 48.73 -26.85
C GLU A 21 -39.22 47.97 -26.85
N PHE A 22 -39.37 46.98 -27.73
CA PHE A 22 -40.57 46.15 -27.82
C PHE A 22 -40.43 44.80 -27.12
N GLY A 23 -39.28 44.55 -26.47
CA GLY A 23 -39.01 43.33 -25.74
C GLY A 23 -38.52 42.14 -26.62
N HIS A 24 -38.14 42.41 -27.87
CA HIS A 24 -37.56 41.35 -28.72
C HIS A 24 -36.08 41.22 -28.41
N THR A 25 -35.59 39.97 -28.34
CA THR A 25 -34.18 39.69 -28.14
C THR A 25 -33.38 40.19 -29.36
N THR A 26 -32.43 41.08 -29.13
CA THR A 26 -31.55 41.68 -30.16
C THR A 26 -30.13 41.09 -30.13
N GLY A 27 -29.77 40.44 -29.05
CA GLY A 27 -28.48 39.79 -28.92
C GLY A 27 -28.34 39.01 -27.62
N PHE A 28 -27.27 38.28 -27.51
CA PHE A 28 -26.86 37.59 -26.29
C PHE A 28 -25.34 37.52 -26.20
N THR A 29 -24.83 37.35 -25.01
CA THR A 29 -23.44 36.95 -24.77
C THR A 29 -23.41 35.56 -24.17
N THR A 30 -22.41 34.80 -24.52
CA THR A 30 -22.17 33.48 -23.94
C THR A 30 -20.87 33.49 -23.15
N GLY A 31 -20.85 32.73 -22.08
CA GLY A 31 -19.66 32.44 -21.31
C GLY A 31 -19.49 30.95 -21.13
N ASN A 32 -18.30 30.51 -20.94
CA ASN A 32 -18.05 29.12 -20.61
C ASN A 32 -18.41 28.88 -19.14
N LEU A 33 -19.29 27.93 -18.87
CA LEU A 33 -19.35 27.35 -17.55
C LEU A 33 -17.95 26.82 -17.24
N ALA A 34 -17.36 27.21 -16.12
CA ALA A 34 -16.16 26.58 -15.63
C ALA A 34 -16.51 25.14 -15.21
N VAL A 35 -16.73 24.28 -16.21
CA VAL A 35 -16.94 22.86 -15.99
C VAL A 35 -15.67 22.34 -15.36
N LEU A 36 -15.82 21.57 -14.29
CA LEU A 36 -14.72 20.86 -13.67
C LEU A 36 -14.17 19.87 -14.70
N THR A 37 -13.21 20.29 -15.51
CA THR A 37 -12.53 19.38 -16.43
C THR A 37 -11.73 18.35 -15.63
N ILE A 38 -11.42 17.23 -16.24
CA ILE A 38 -10.55 16.20 -15.61
C ILE A 38 -9.26 16.87 -15.08
N ALA A 39 -8.65 17.75 -15.87
CA ALA A 39 -7.44 18.47 -15.46
C ALA A 39 -7.64 19.40 -14.23
N ILE A 40 -8.80 20.04 -14.12
CA ILE A 40 -9.12 20.89 -12.94
C ILE A 40 -9.49 20.00 -11.74
N ALA A 41 -10.16 18.86 -11.98
CA ALA A 41 -10.48 17.88 -10.95
C ALA A 41 -9.19 17.25 -10.41
N ASP A 42 -8.29 16.81 -11.29
CA ASP A 42 -7.01 16.22 -10.92
C ASP A 42 -6.10 17.19 -10.12
N ALA A 43 -6.23 18.50 -10.36
CA ALA A 43 -5.50 19.51 -9.58
C ALA A 43 -6.08 19.75 -8.17
N ARG A 44 -7.30 19.29 -7.89
CA ARG A 44 -8.02 19.52 -6.63
C ARG A 44 -8.38 18.29 -5.85
N TYR A 45 -8.50 17.15 -6.51
CA TYR A 45 -8.97 15.90 -5.94
C TYR A 45 -8.04 14.76 -6.34
N VAL A 46 -7.75 13.88 -5.39
CA VAL A 46 -7.01 12.64 -5.67
C VAL A 46 -7.89 11.74 -6.52
N ASN A 47 -7.36 11.26 -7.64
CA ASN A 47 -8.08 10.38 -8.56
C ASN A 47 -8.34 9.00 -7.90
N VAL A 48 -9.51 8.42 -8.15
CA VAL A 48 -9.87 7.06 -7.66
C VAL A 48 -8.97 5.94 -8.19
N THR A 49 -8.28 6.16 -9.29
CA THR A 49 -7.31 5.21 -9.88
C THR A 49 -5.88 5.40 -9.38
N GLY A 50 -5.67 6.33 -8.46
CA GLY A 50 -4.37 6.72 -7.93
C GLY A 50 -3.85 8.01 -8.53
N ASP A 51 -3.08 8.74 -7.74
CA ASP A 51 -2.50 10.03 -8.10
C ASP A 51 -1.13 10.20 -7.46
N THR A 52 -0.32 11.09 -8.01
CA THR A 52 0.98 11.44 -7.44
C THR A 52 0.88 12.81 -6.77
N MET A 53 1.04 12.84 -5.47
CA MET A 53 1.11 14.07 -4.70
C MET A 53 2.56 14.56 -4.62
N THR A 54 2.80 15.82 -4.97
CA THR A 54 4.14 16.43 -4.89
C THR A 54 4.38 17.19 -3.59
N GLY A 55 3.37 17.28 -2.72
CA GLY A 55 3.42 17.89 -1.41
C GLY A 55 2.94 16.97 -0.30
N ASP A 56 3.00 17.45 0.93
CA ASP A 56 2.56 16.70 2.10
C ASP A 56 1.04 16.43 2.07
N LEU A 57 0.65 15.21 2.41
CA LEU A 57 -0.75 14.85 2.64
C LEU A 57 -1.11 15.11 4.11
N THR A 58 -1.97 16.12 4.36
CA THR A 58 -2.53 16.37 5.68
C THR A 58 -3.99 15.93 5.71
N VAL A 59 -4.28 14.87 6.43
CA VAL A 59 -5.65 14.37 6.63
C VAL A 59 -5.92 14.12 8.12
N PRO A 60 -7.15 14.36 8.62
CA PRO A 60 -7.49 14.05 10.01
C PRO A 60 -7.35 12.55 10.35
N ASN A 61 -7.73 11.69 9.42
CA ASN A 61 -7.61 10.24 9.52
C ASN A 61 -7.29 9.67 8.14
N LEU A 62 -6.36 8.71 8.08
CA LEU A 62 -6.06 7.91 6.90
C LEU A 62 -6.58 6.49 7.12
N THR A 63 -7.48 6.02 6.26
CA THR A 63 -7.89 4.62 6.19
C THR A 63 -7.27 4.02 4.94
N ALA A 64 -6.41 3.03 5.12
CA ALA A 64 -5.71 2.36 4.04
C ALA A 64 -5.53 0.88 4.38
N ASP A 65 -5.66 0.01 3.38
CA ASP A 65 -5.37 -1.42 3.53
C ASP A 65 -3.86 -1.65 3.69
N LYS A 66 -3.06 -0.82 3.04
CA LYS A 66 -1.60 -0.88 3.08
C LYS A 66 -0.99 0.51 2.91
N ILE A 67 0.07 0.78 3.64
CA ILE A 67 0.93 1.96 3.49
C ILE A 67 2.30 1.48 3.04
N ILE A 68 2.79 1.98 1.91
CA ILE A 68 4.11 1.72 1.38
C ILE A 68 4.97 2.96 1.58
N LEU A 69 6.05 2.82 2.32
CA LEU A 69 7.03 3.87 2.58
C LEU A 69 8.35 3.50 1.91
N ASP A 70 8.41 3.67 0.59
CA ASP A 70 9.58 3.33 -0.21
C ASP A 70 10.09 1.89 0.04
N GLU A 71 10.86 1.66 1.10
CA GLU A 71 11.42 0.35 1.44
C GLU A 71 10.69 -0.38 2.58
N VAL A 72 9.61 0.18 3.09
CA VAL A 72 8.86 -0.38 4.21
C VAL A 72 7.38 -0.48 3.89
N ASP A 73 6.83 -1.66 4.06
CA ASP A 73 5.39 -1.91 4.01
C ASP A 73 4.80 -2.00 5.42
N LEU A 74 3.74 -1.23 5.68
CA LEU A 74 2.93 -1.34 6.89
C LEU A 74 1.53 -1.82 6.51
N THR A 75 1.10 -2.96 7.04
CA THR A 75 -0.22 -3.55 6.76
C THR A 75 -0.69 -4.45 7.90
N SER A 76 -1.89 -5.02 7.79
CA SER A 76 -2.45 -5.94 8.78
C SER A 76 -3.17 -7.11 8.10
N ASP A 77 -3.14 -8.26 8.78
CA ASP A 77 -3.80 -9.49 8.37
C ASP A 77 -4.60 -10.10 9.53
N THR A 78 -5.56 -10.95 9.18
CA THR A 78 -6.31 -11.74 10.15
C THR A 78 -6.32 -13.20 9.70
N SER A 79 -6.00 -14.11 10.63
CA SER A 79 -6.02 -15.55 10.42
C SER A 79 -6.69 -16.24 11.60
N SER A 80 -7.06 -17.51 11.47
CA SER A 80 -7.58 -18.31 12.56
C SER A 80 -7.15 -19.76 12.44
N THR A 81 -6.94 -20.42 13.58
CA THR A 81 -6.68 -21.84 13.68
C THR A 81 -7.64 -22.46 14.68
N SER A 82 -7.95 -23.74 14.53
CA SER A 82 -8.84 -24.49 15.42
C SER A 82 -8.25 -25.78 15.95
N PHE A 83 -6.93 -25.96 15.80
CA PHE A 83 -6.26 -27.19 16.22
C PHE A 83 -4.91 -26.88 16.89
N PRO A 84 -4.47 -27.70 17.86
CA PRO A 84 -3.17 -27.56 18.52
C PRO A 84 -2.02 -28.11 17.62
N PHE A 85 -2.07 -27.89 16.32
CA PHE A 85 -1.01 -28.23 15.38
C PHE A 85 -0.47 -26.97 14.73
N PRO A 86 0.83 -26.95 14.37
CA PRO A 86 1.40 -25.83 13.63
C PRO A 86 0.59 -25.53 12.37
N SER A 87 0.12 -24.30 12.26
CA SER A 87 -0.66 -23.83 11.11
C SER A 87 -0.10 -22.48 10.67
N THR A 88 0.06 -22.30 9.38
CA THR A 88 0.52 -21.02 8.82
C THR A 88 -0.54 -19.96 9.05
N ILE A 89 -0.17 -18.91 9.78
CA ILE A 89 -1.03 -17.76 10.05
C ILE A 89 -0.64 -16.53 9.25
N TYR A 90 0.60 -16.49 8.75
CA TYR A 90 1.13 -15.40 7.95
C TYR A 90 2.32 -15.84 7.11
N GLN A 91 2.56 -15.18 5.99
CA GLN A 91 3.75 -15.38 5.17
C GLN A 91 4.12 -14.14 4.37
N PHE A 92 5.39 -14.03 3.99
CA PHE A 92 5.87 -13.01 3.07
C PHE A 92 6.98 -13.55 2.16
N SER A 93 7.10 -12.96 0.96
CA SER A 93 8.10 -13.38 -0.03
C SER A 93 9.53 -13.09 0.43
N GLU A 94 10.40 -14.07 0.36
CA GLU A 94 11.84 -13.94 0.65
C GLU A 94 12.57 -13.03 -0.35
N THR A 95 12.06 -12.96 -1.60
CA THR A 95 12.68 -12.13 -2.63
C THR A 95 12.29 -10.67 -2.54
N THR A 96 11.15 -10.39 -1.90
CA THR A 96 10.64 -9.01 -1.76
C THR A 96 11.07 -8.37 -0.45
N TYR A 97 11.13 -9.14 0.62
CA TYR A 97 11.44 -8.62 1.96
C TYR A 97 12.54 -9.43 2.61
N ASN A 98 13.47 -8.77 3.29
CA ASN A 98 14.55 -9.45 4.02
C ASN A 98 14.27 -9.58 5.52
N SER A 99 13.35 -8.78 6.06
CA SER A 99 13.03 -8.79 7.48
C SER A 99 11.64 -8.22 7.75
N GLY A 100 11.13 -8.49 8.95
CA GLY A 100 9.84 -7.99 9.40
C GLY A 100 9.74 -7.87 10.92
N GLU A 101 8.90 -6.93 11.34
CA GLU A 101 8.43 -6.76 12.70
C GLU A 101 6.93 -7.02 12.71
N LEU A 102 6.47 -7.94 13.57
CA LEU A 102 5.08 -8.32 13.69
C LEU A 102 4.60 -8.10 15.12
N ILE A 103 3.41 -7.51 15.25
CA ILE A 103 2.66 -7.47 16.51
C ILE A 103 1.43 -8.37 16.30
N ILE A 104 1.32 -9.41 17.10
CA ILE A 104 0.28 -10.44 16.99
C ILE A 104 -0.60 -10.38 18.21
N THR A 105 -1.91 -10.27 17.99
CA THR A 105 -2.92 -10.47 19.06
C THR A 105 -3.68 -11.74 18.78
N ALA A 106 -3.49 -12.75 19.60
CA ALA A 106 -4.29 -13.98 19.61
C ALA A 106 -5.49 -13.83 20.55
N THR A 107 -6.62 -14.40 20.14
CA THR A 107 -7.89 -14.35 20.88
C THR A 107 -8.53 -15.73 20.89
N ASP A 108 -8.86 -16.25 22.07
CA ASP A 108 -9.65 -17.46 22.30
C ASP A 108 -10.76 -17.12 23.32
N GLY A 109 -12.01 -17.03 22.86
CA GLY A 109 -13.12 -16.58 23.68
C GLY A 109 -12.88 -15.19 24.28
N SER A 110 -12.80 -15.11 25.62
CA SER A 110 -12.48 -13.88 26.36
C SER A 110 -10.98 -13.65 26.55
N ASP A 111 -10.15 -14.67 26.35
CA ASP A 111 -8.72 -14.59 26.60
C ASP A 111 -7.99 -13.89 25.47
N ARG A 112 -6.95 -13.17 25.84
CA ARG A 112 -6.10 -12.37 24.93
C ARG A 112 -4.64 -12.64 25.20
N HIS A 113 -3.88 -12.72 24.12
CA HIS A 113 -2.43 -12.82 24.15
C HIS A 113 -1.86 -11.90 23.08
N ILE A 114 -1.03 -10.96 23.47
CA ILE A 114 -0.28 -10.09 22.55
C ILE A 114 1.20 -10.39 22.65
N THR A 115 1.86 -10.48 21.50
CA THR A 115 3.30 -10.65 21.44
C THR A 115 3.90 -9.89 20.26
N LYS A 116 5.19 -9.66 20.29
CA LYS A 116 5.97 -9.04 19.24
C LYS A 116 7.07 -9.98 18.77
N LEU A 117 7.17 -10.13 17.44
CA LEU A 117 8.23 -10.89 16.79
C LEU A 117 9.09 -10.00 15.90
N LEU A 118 10.39 -10.21 15.92
CA LEU A 118 11.31 -9.78 14.88
C LEU A 118 11.72 -10.99 14.07
N ILE A 119 11.66 -10.87 12.75
CA ILE A 119 11.98 -11.93 11.81
C ILE A 119 13.03 -11.42 10.83
N VAL A 120 14.02 -12.26 10.54
CA VAL A 120 15.01 -12.05 9.47
C VAL A 120 15.29 -13.39 8.80
N HIS A 121 15.72 -13.39 7.54
CA HIS A 121 16.16 -14.60 6.84
C HIS A 121 17.40 -14.33 6.00
N ASP A 122 18.11 -15.39 5.65
CA ASP A 122 19.31 -15.37 4.79
C ASP A 122 19.04 -15.96 3.37
N GLY A 123 17.76 -16.22 3.04
CA GLY A 123 17.35 -16.87 1.78
C GLY A 123 17.26 -18.40 1.88
N SER A 124 17.74 -19.00 2.95
CA SER A 124 17.68 -20.45 3.19
C SER A 124 17.05 -20.79 4.54
N THR A 125 17.26 -19.95 5.53
CA THR A 125 16.79 -20.13 6.90
C THR A 125 16.15 -18.85 7.41
N ALA A 126 15.01 -18.99 8.07
CA ALA A 126 14.35 -17.90 8.79
C ALA A 126 14.69 -17.97 10.28
N TYR A 127 14.88 -16.81 10.87
CA TYR A 127 15.20 -16.61 12.28
C TYR A 127 14.19 -15.67 12.89
N ALA A 128 13.69 -15.98 14.08
CA ALA A 128 12.80 -15.09 14.81
C ALA A 128 13.20 -14.97 16.27
N THR A 129 12.84 -13.84 16.85
CA THR A 129 12.84 -13.66 18.30
C THR A 129 11.50 -13.11 18.75
N GLU A 130 10.95 -13.68 19.78
CA GLU A 130 9.73 -13.25 20.45
C GLU A 130 10.08 -12.43 21.68
N PHE A 131 9.40 -11.29 21.87
CA PHE A 131 9.56 -10.46 23.04
C PHE A 131 8.30 -9.64 23.34
N GLY A 132 8.18 -9.18 24.61
CA GLY A 132 7.04 -8.36 25.03
C GLY A 132 5.72 -9.12 25.06
N SER A 133 5.75 -10.42 25.33
CA SER A 133 4.56 -11.27 25.41
C SER A 133 3.75 -10.97 26.68
N ILE A 134 2.46 -10.70 26.51
CA ILE A 134 1.50 -10.43 27.59
C ILE A 134 0.20 -11.20 27.30
N PHE A 135 -0.36 -11.84 28.31
CA PHE A 135 -1.62 -12.57 28.19
C PHE A 135 -2.51 -12.35 29.42
N THR A 136 -3.84 -12.47 29.23
CA THR A 136 -4.82 -12.24 30.29
C THR A 136 -4.89 -13.40 31.31
N ASN A 137 -4.68 -14.62 30.84
CA ASN A 137 -4.75 -15.83 31.67
C ASN A 137 -3.53 -16.73 31.44
N ALA A 138 -3.35 -17.23 30.19
CA ALA A 138 -2.22 -18.05 29.81
C ALA A 138 -1.84 -17.73 28.36
N SER A 139 -0.65 -18.20 27.92
CA SER A 139 -0.28 -18.13 26.52
C SER A 139 -1.31 -18.88 25.66
N LEU A 140 -1.77 -18.25 24.57
CA LEU A 140 -2.76 -18.84 23.66
C LEU A 140 -2.12 -19.52 22.45
N ALA A 141 -0.85 -19.26 22.17
CA ALA A 141 -0.13 -19.87 21.07
C ALA A 141 1.38 -19.82 21.28
N GLU A 142 2.07 -20.74 20.63
CA GLU A 142 3.50 -20.71 20.36
C GLU A 142 3.72 -20.40 18.91
N TYR A 143 4.80 -19.66 18.58
CA TYR A 143 5.11 -19.20 17.25
C TYR A 143 6.44 -19.74 16.77
N ASP A 144 6.49 -20.15 15.49
CA ASP A 144 7.69 -20.62 14.82
C ASP A 144 7.77 -20.08 13.41
N VAL A 145 8.98 -19.89 12.88
CA VAL A 145 9.20 -19.43 11.52
C VAL A 145 10.01 -20.43 10.72
N ASP A 146 9.65 -20.57 9.46
CA ASP A 146 10.32 -21.48 8.53
C ASP A 146 10.40 -20.88 7.13
N MET A 147 11.24 -21.48 6.28
CA MET A 147 11.33 -21.15 4.86
C MET A 147 10.56 -22.21 4.05
N GLN A 148 9.50 -21.78 3.34
CA GLN A 148 8.67 -22.69 2.53
C GLN A 148 8.36 -22.08 1.17
N SER A 149 8.76 -22.77 0.10
CA SER A 149 8.38 -22.42 -1.28
C SER A 149 8.63 -20.95 -1.66
N GLY A 150 9.77 -20.39 -1.25
CA GLY A 150 10.14 -19.00 -1.56
C GLY A 150 9.49 -17.96 -0.64
N ASN A 151 8.95 -18.41 0.49
CA ASN A 151 8.37 -17.52 1.50
C ASN A 151 8.96 -17.79 2.88
N VAL A 152 9.05 -16.74 3.66
CA VAL A 152 9.15 -16.83 5.12
C VAL A 152 7.74 -17.06 5.66
N VAL A 153 7.54 -18.16 6.36
CA VAL A 153 6.25 -18.60 6.87
C VAL A 153 6.25 -18.51 8.37
N LEU A 154 5.24 -17.84 8.94
CA LEU A 154 4.97 -17.83 10.37
C LEU A 154 3.88 -18.87 10.68
N ASN A 155 4.23 -19.84 11.48
CA ASN A 155 3.33 -20.85 12.00
C ASN A 155 2.94 -20.51 13.44
N ALA A 156 1.68 -20.77 13.80
CA ALA A 156 1.21 -20.75 15.16
C ALA A 156 0.69 -22.13 15.57
N THR A 157 1.05 -22.57 16.76
CA THR A 157 0.48 -23.73 17.43
C THR A 157 -0.42 -23.20 18.54
N ALA A 158 -1.76 -23.35 18.37
CA ALA A 158 -2.72 -22.92 19.39
C ALA A 158 -2.59 -23.77 20.65
N ALA A 159 -2.73 -23.14 21.82
CA ALA A 159 -2.66 -23.83 23.11
C ALA A 159 -3.90 -24.70 23.41
N SER A 160 -5.00 -24.49 22.68
CA SER A 160 -6.25 -25.22 22.85
C SER A 160 -6.83 -25.69 21.52
N SER A 161 -7.84 -26.58 21.57
CA SER A 161 -8.60 -27.00 20.39
C SER A 161 -9.72 -26.01 19.99
N ASN A 162 -9.89 -24.93 20.74
CA ASN A 162 -10.83 -23.87 20.37
C ASN A 162 -10.31 -23.06 19.19
N ALA A 163 -11.22 -22.39 18.50
CA ALA A 163 -10.84 -21.47 17.44
C ALA A 163 -10.09 -20.26 18.03
N THR A 164 -8.79 -20.15 17.70
CA THR A 164 -7.97 -19.00 18.07
C THR A 164 -7.83 -18.10 16.86
N THR A 165 -8.20 -16.82 17.01
CA THR A 165 -8.08 -15.81 15.96
C THR A 165 -6.83 -14.97 16.20
N TYR A 166 -6.06 -14.76 15.14
CA TYR A 166 -4.84 -13.94 15.14
C TYR A 166 -5.07 -12.67 14.33
N LYS A 167 -4.84 -11.53 14.93
CA LYS A 167 -4.71 -10.24 14.24
C LYS A 167 -3.24 -9.85 14.24
N ILE A 168 -2.71 -9.60 13.04
CA ILE A 168 -1.30 -9.39 12.83
C ILE A 168 -1.13 -8.02 12.20
N VAL A 169 -0.46 -7.11 12.90
CA VAL A 169 0.05 -5.87 12.32
C VAL A 169 1.52 -6.09 12.04
N HIS A 170 1.95 -5.81 10.82
CA HIS A 170 3.33 -6.07 10.43
C HIS A 170 3.94 -4.91 9.65
N ARG A 171 5.22 -4.73 9.87
CA ARG A 171 6.09 -3.83 9.14
C ARG A 171 7.23 -4.66 8.53
N LYS A 172 7.35 -4.64 7.21
CA LYS A 172 8.35 -5.39 6.46
C LYS A 172 9.34 -4.43 5.81
N ILE A 173 10.58 -4.85 5.72
CA ILE A 173 11.66 -4.11 5.07
C ILE A 173 11.98 -4.82 3.76
N ASN A 174 11.92 -4.07 2.66
CA ASN A 174 12.20 -4.60 1.33
C ASN A 174 13.65 -5.06 1.21
N SER A 175 13.88 -6.12 0.45
CA SER A 175 15.22 -6.60 0.10
C SER A 175 15.81 -5.82 -1.07
N SER A 176 15.85 -4.48 -0.96
CA SER A 176 16.60 -3.69 -1.94
C SER A 176 18.10 -3.93 -1.74
N LEU A 177 18.74 -4.50 -2.75
CA LEU A 177 20.18 -4.60 -2.76
C LEU A 177 20.78 -3.20 -2.94
N VAL A 178 21.25 -2.63 -1.86
CA VAL A 178 22.13 -1.46 -1.95
C VAL A 178 23.51 -1.98 -2.38
N PHE A 179 23.80 -1.91 -3.67
CA PHE A 179 25.18 -2.11 -4.12
C PHE A 179 26.04 -0.94 -3.61
N GLY A 180 27.15 -1.29 -2.95
CA GLY A 180 28.04 -0.33 -2.35
C GLY A 180 28.55 0.72 -3.35
N CYS A 181 29.06 1.82 -2.82
CA CYS A 181 29.76 2.86 -3.57
C CYS A 181 30.82 2.25 -4.50
N ASP A 182 30.85 2.71 -5.73
CA ASP A 182 32.04 2.58 -6.56
C ASP A 182 33.19 3.44 -5.98
N ALA A 183 34.39 3.24 -6.49
CA ALA A 183 35.55 4.00 -6.06
C ALA A 183 35.42 5.53 -6.29
N ALA A 184 34.36 5.97 -6.99
CA ALA A 184 34.02 7.37 -7.25
C ALA A 184 32.92 7.92 -6.33
N GLY A 185 32.40 7.11 -5.39
CA GLY A 185 31.37 7.54 -4.44
C GLY A 185 29.94 7.55 -4.97
N SER A 186 29.68 6.93 -6.12
CA SER A 186 28.33 6.81 -6.69
C SER A 186 27.60 5.59 -6.13
N PHE A 187 26.34 5.76 -5.72
CA PHE A 187 25.47 4.68 -5.27
C PHE A 187 24.56 4.24 -6.42
N ALA A 188 24.58 2.96 -6.77
CA ALA A 188 23.61 2.38 -7.68
C ALA A 188 22.55 1.63 -6.88
N ARG A 189 21.31 2.07 -6.98
CA ARG A 189 20.13 1.39 -6.42
C ARG A 189 19.51 0.51 -7.49
N VAL A 190 19.46 -0.79 -7.25
CA VAL A 190 18.74 -1.71 -8.13
C VAL A 190 17.51 -2.20 -7.37
N GLY A 191 16.35 -1.63 -7.71
CA GLY A 191 15.06 -2.13 -7.26
C GLY A 191 14.62 -3.31 -8.13
N PHE A 192 14.30 -4.46 -7.56
CA PHE A 192 13.57 -5.50 -8.25
C PHE A 192 12.08 -5.20 -8.17
N ALA A 193 11.50 -4.72 -9.27
CA ALA A 193 10.05 -4.74 -9.43
C ALA A 193 9.64 -6.20 -9.67
N GLY A 194 8.84 -6.77 -8.77
CA GLY A 194 8.27 -8.10 -8.90
C GLY A 194 7.34 -8.17 -10.10
N GLY A 195 7.74 -8.87 -11.13
CA GLY A 195 6.96 -9.20 -12.32
C GLY A 195 7.76 -10.10 -13.22
N LEU A 196 7.19 -11.24 -13.60
CA LEU A 196 7.75 -12.31 -14.40
C LEU A 196 8.63 -11.84 -15.57
N ALA A 197 9.83 -12.46 -15.61
CA ALA A 197 10.69 -12.59 -16.77
C ALA A 197 11.24 -11.30 -17.38
N SER A 198 12.39 -10.88 -16.88
CA SER A 198 13.50 -10.62 -17.81
C SER A 198 14.80 -10.50 -17.01
N LYS A 199 15.66 -11.47 -17.11
CA LYS A 199 17.09 -11.34 -16.81
C LYS A 199 17.68 -10.33 -17.80
N ALA A 200 17.74 -9.10 -17.42
CA ALA A 200 18.57 -8.12 -18.08
C ALA A 200 19.34 -7.37 -17.00
N MET A 201 20.41 -7.99 -16.55
CA MET A 201 21.44 -7.32 -15.78
C MET A 201 22.20 -6.42 -16.75
N TYR A 202 21.86 -5.15 -16.82
CA TYR A 202 22.69 -4.15 -17.46
C TYR A 202 23.72 -3.66 -16.47
N ILE A 203 24.88 -4.31 -16.45
CA ILE A 203 26.09 -3.75 -15.86
C ILE A 203 26.62 -2.73 -16.87
N LEU A 204 26.36 -1.46 -16.68
CA LEU A 204 27.04 -0.38 -17.39
C LEU A 204 28.36 -0.10 -16.67
N LEU A 205 29.37 -0.93 -16.97
CA LEU A 205 30.76 -0.57 -16.69
C LEU A 205 31.19 0.49 -17.72
N ARG A 206 31.14 1.75 -17.35
CA ARG A 206 31.94 2.76 -18.06
C ARG A 206 33.35 2.69 -17.53
N GLN A 207 34.21 2.01 -18.25
CA GLN A 207 35.64 2.25 -18.17
C GLN A 207 35.92 3.64 -18.75
N TRP A 208 36.47 4.48 -17.95
CA TRP A 208 37.23 5.63 -18.41
C TRP A 208 38.69 5.26 -18.28
N GLY A 209 39.37 5.20 -19.47
CA GLY A 209 40.83 5.20 -19.59
C GLY A 209 41.35 6.61 -19.42
#